data_9e2177e998d4ddcd6f1e99aa8c299fc3
#
_entry.id   9e2177e998d4ddcd6f1e99aa8c299fc3
#
_cell.length_a   1.000
_cell.length_b   1.000
_cell.length_c   1.000
_cell.angle_alpha   90.00
_cell.angle_beta   90.00
_cell.angle_gamma   90.00
#
_symmetry.space_group_name_H-M   'P 1'
#
loop_
_entity.id
_entity.type
_entity.pdbx_description
1 polymer ?
#
loop_
_entity_poly.entity_id
_entity_poly.type
_entity_poly.pdbx_seq_one_letter_code
_entity_poly.pdbx_strand_id
1 'polypeptide(L)'
;GLNFVGNACYNDVQENVRNVAQYEFIPWILSQCASLNEAKKLIKEMNLVKTPYNEQLPAASLHWIIADKSGCITVESVKEGLKVYENPVGILTNNPAFDKQMFNLNNYMFLSPKQPVNMFSKELDLKTYSRGMGALGLPGDLSSMSRFVRVAFTKMNAKSKSSEKESVNQFFHILGSVEQQRGCCEVAEEKYEITIYTSCWNSQKGIYYYTTYDRRQITAVNMHKINLDGQQLISYPMLNDEEFYEQN
;
A
#
# COMPACT_ATOMS: atom_id res chain seq x y z
N GLY A 1 -0.13 7.05 -3.29
CA GLY A 1 1.24 7.23 -3.80
C GLY A 1 2.29 6.79 -2.80
N LEU A 2 3.32 6.15 -3.28
CA LEU A 2 4.42 5.62 -2.47
C LEU A 2 5.76 6.10 -3.03
N ASN A 3 6.77 6.15 -2.17
CA ASN A 3 8.12 6.55 -2.57
C ASN A 3 8.77 5.50 -3.50
N PHE A 4 9.35 6.00 -4.61
CA PHE A 4 9.94 5.19 -5.69
C PHE A 4 11.31 5.75 -6.11
N VAL A 5 12.12 6.14 -5.13
CA VAL A 5 13.43 6.78 -5.31
C VAL A 5 14.36 5.92 -6.17
N GLY A 6 15.03 6.58 -7.13
CA GLY A 6 15.97 5.95 -8.04
C GLY A 6 15.35 5.20 -9.22
N ASN A 7 14.02 5.01 -9.24
CA ASN A 7 13.31 4.41 -10.38
C ASN A 7 12.37 5.38 -11.07
N ALA A 8 11.78 6.34 -10.32
CA ALA A 8 10.90 7.34 -10.92
C ALA A 8 11.66 8.25 -11.89
N CYS A 9 11.10 8.37 -13.09
CA CYS A 9 11.60 9.24 -14.15
C CYS A 9 10.43 9.98 -14.78
N TYR A 10 10.38 11.30 -14.65
CA TYR A 10 9.31 12.14 -15.15
C TYR A 10 9.76 12.90 -16.38
N ASN A 11 8.82 13.24 -17.25
CA ASN A 11 9.07 14.00 -18.45
C ASN A 11 9.20 15.51 -18.17
N ASP A 12 9.71 16.23 -19.13
CA ASP A 12 9.58 17.68 -19.18
C ASP A 12 8.16 18.11 -19.62
N VAL A 13 7.81 19.35 -19.34
CA VAL A 13 6.54 19.94 -19.77
C VAL A 13 6.52 19.98 -21.32
N GLN A 14 5.40 19.53 -21.89
CA GLN A 14 5.18 19.51 -23.34
C GLN A 14 4.05 20.45 -23.74
N GLU A 15 4.17 21.09 -24.90
CA GLU A 15 3.10 21.91 -25.47
C GLU A 15 1.97 21.02 -26.02
N ASN A 16 0.74 21.50 -25.90
CA ASN A 16 -0.47 20.84 -26.42
C ASN A 16 -0.76 19.45 -25.84
N VAL A 17 -0.16 19.12 -24.67
CA VAL A 17 -0.40 17.89 -23.92
C VAL A 17 -0.84 18.25 -22.50
N ARG A 18 -1.67 17.43 -21.89
CA ARG A 18 -2.08 17.60 -20.50
C ARG A 18 -0.92 17.23 -19.57
N ASN A 19 -0.19 18.22 -19.10
CA ASN A 19 0.88 18.05 -18.13
C ASN A 19 0.29 17.94 -16.72
N VAL A 20 0.66 16.92 -15.98
CA VAL A 20 0.23 16.66 -14.59
C VAL A 20 1.49 16.49 -13.73
N ALA A 21 1.64 17.31 -12.70
CA ALA A 21 2.74 17.16 -11.76
C ALA A 21 2.49 15.92 -10.86
N GLN A 22 3.57 15.30 -10.39
CA GLN A 22 3.48 14.08 -9.58
C GLN A 22 2.68 14.28 -8.27
N TYR A 23 2.71 15.46 -7.69
CA TYR A 23 1.93 15.80 -6.48
C TYR A 23 0.44 16.08 -6.78
N GLU A 24 0.10 16.40 -8.03
CA GLU A 24 -1.28 16.63 -8.48
C GLU A 24 -1.99 15.34 -8.92
N PHE A 25 -1.23 14.26 -9.17
CA PHE A 25 -1.76 13.04 -9.79
C PHE A 25 -2.96 12.45 -9.04
N ILE A 26 -2.89 12.34 -7.71
CA ILE A 26 -3.99 11.78 -6.91
C ILE A 26 -5.26 12.65 -6.99
N PRO A 27 -5.23 13.95 -6.63
CA PRO A 27 -6.43 14.78 -6.73
C PRO A 27 -6.93 14.92 -8.16
N TRP A 28 -6.04 14.94 -9.15
CA TRP A 28 -6.40 15.00 -10.56
C TRP A 28 -7.20 13.77 -11.02
N ILE A 29 -6.78 12.55 -10.65
CA ILE A 29 -7.53 11.31 -10.93
C ILE A 29 -8.86 11.31 -10.17
N LEU A 30 -8.84 11.58 -8.87
CA LEU A 30 -10.02 11.47 -8.02
C LEU A 30 -11.11 12.50 -8.34
N SER A 31 -10.74 13.66 -8.88
CA SER A 31 -11.71 14.70 -9.29
C SER A 31 -12.40 14.41 -10.63
N GLN A 32 -11.89 13.50 -11.45
CA GLN A 32 -12.38 13.28 -12.81
C GLN A 32 -12.85 11.84 -13.07
N CYS A 33 -12.51 10.88 -12.21
CA CYS A 33 -12.78 9.47 -12.45
C CYS A 33 -13.64 8.87 -11.35
N ALA A 34 -14.74 8.22 -11.71
CA ALA A 34 -15.57 7.42 -10.82
C ALA A 34 -15.25 5.92 -10.88
N SER A 35 -14.40 5.50 -11.81
CA SER A 35 -14.05 4.10 -12.04
C SER A 35 -12.60 3.91 -12.47
N LEU A 36 -12.08 2.69 -12.25
CA LEU A 36 -10.76 2.28 -12.71
C LEU A 36 -10.62 2.37 -14.24
N ASN A 37 -11.69 2.07 -14.98
CA ASN A 37 -11.69 2.17 -16.44
C ASN A 37 -11.55 3.61 -16.92
N GLU A 38 -12.17 4.58 -16.27
CA GLU A 38 -12.00 6.00 -16.55
C GLU A 38 -10.59 6.47 -16.23
N ALA A 39 -10.04 6.05 -15.08
CA ALA A 39 -8.67 6.34 -14.71
C ALA A 39 -7.67 5.80 -15.75
N LYS A 40 -7.84 4.56 -16.22
CA LYS A 40 -7.00 3.97 -17.28
C LYS A 40 -7.04 4.76 -18.59
N LYS A 41 -8.19 5.32 -18.97
CA LYS A 41 -8.31 6.17 -20.17
C LYS A 41 -7.63 7.51 -19.96
N LEU A 42 -7.92 8.16 -18.83
CA LEU A 42 -7.40 9.48 -18.50
C LEU A 42 -5.86 9.49 -18.41
N ILE A 43 -5.26 8.45 -17.81
CA ILE A 43 -3.80 8.31 -17.68
C ILE A 43 -3.10 8.23 -19.05
N LYS A 44 -3.73 7.67 -20.07
CA LYS A 44 -3.15 7.58 -21.42
C LYS A 44 -3.04 8.94 -22.14
N GLU A 45 -3.80 9.93 -21.67
CA GLU A 45 -3.89 11.27 -22.28
C GLU A 45 -3.02 12.30 -21.56
N MET A 46 -2.26 11.91 -20.56
CA MET A 46 -1.44 12.81 -19.76
C MET A 46 0.06 12.65 -20.00
N ASN A 47 0.77 13.71 -19.70
CA ASN A 47 2.21 13.74 -19.53
C ASN A 47 2.54 13.97 -18.04
N LEU A 48 3.19 13.02 -17.40
CA LEU A 48 3.59 13.15 -16.00
C LEU A 48 4.92 13.88 -15.91
N VAL A 49 4.91 15.07 -15.29
CA VAL A 49 6.04 16.00 -15.35
C VAL A 49 6.79 16.15 -14.04
N LYS A 50 8.09 16.47 -14.17
CA LYS A 50 8.99 16.75 -13.05
C LYS A 50 8.85 18.22 -12.63
N THR A 51 7.73 18.55 -12.01
CA THR A 51 7.50 19.89 -11.47
C THR A 51 7.59 19.89 -9.96
N PRO A 52 8.46 20.69 -9.34
CA PRO A 52 8.49 20.83 -7.88
C PRO A 52 7.20 21.52 -7.40
N TYR A 53 6.76 21.19 -6.18
CA TYR A 53 5.63 21.91 -5.58
C TYR A 53 6.00 23.36 -5.26
N ASN A 54 7.20 23.57 -4.72
CA ASN A 54 7.83 24.87 -4.48
C ASN A 54 9.35 24.69 -4.36
N GLU A 55 10.08 25.74 -4.03
CA GLU A 55 11.56 25.72 -3.88
C GLU A 55 12.04 24.78 -2.77
N GLN A 56 11.23 24.56 -1.71
CA GLN A 56 11.59 23.72 -0.56
C GLN A 56 11.15 22.26 -0.74
N LEU A 57 10.18 22.01 -1.63
CA LEU A 57 9.62 20.70 -1.90
C LEU A 57 9.87 20.31 -3.36
N PRO A 58 11.01 19.67 -3.65
CA PRO A 58 11.36 19.22 -4.99
C PRO A 58 10.40 18.13 -5.48
N ALA A 59 10.48 17.80 -6.78
CA ALA A 59 9.69 16.74 -7.36
C ALA A 59 9.94 15.42 -6.63
N ALA A 60 8.88 14.90 -5.98
CA ALA A 60 8.94 13.64 -5.25
C ALA A 60 8.96 12.46 -6.22
N SER A 61 9.85 11.50 -5.98
CA SER A 61 9.88 10.23 -6.72
C SER A 61 8.76 9.33 -6.23
N LEU A 62 7.67 9.22 -6.99
CA LEU A 62 6.47 8.48 -6.60
C LEU A 62 6.07 7.46 -7.66
N HIS A 63 5.35 6.43 -7.21
CA HIS A 63 4.50 5.58 -8.02
C HIS A 63 3.15 5.38 -7.31
N TRP A 64 2.14 4.89 -7.99
CA TRP A 64 0.77 4.92 -7.49
C TRP A 64 0.05 3.59 -7.68
N ILE A 65 -0.88 3.34 -6.77
CA ILE A 65 -1.86 2.28 -6.86
C ILE A 65 -3.25 2.93 -6.98
N ILE A 66 -4.06 2.44 -7.91
CA ILE A 66 -5.44 2.88 -8.11
C ILE A 66 -6.31 1.64 -8.11
N ALA A 67 -7.38 1.66 -7.34
CA ALA A 67 -8.27 0.51 -7.20
C ALA A 67 -9.73 0.94 -7.09
N ASP A 68 -10.60 0.08 -7.60
CA ASP A 68 -12.03 0.09 -7.33
C ASP A 68 -12.53 -1.35 -7.14
N LYS A 69 -13.85 -1.54 -7.08
CA LYS A 69 -14.46 -2.88 -6.94
C LYS A 69 -14.17 -3.83 -8.11
N SER A 70 -13.75 -3.34 -9.27
CA SER A 70 -13.48 -4.14 -10.47
C SER A 70 -12.03 -4.64 -10.55
N GLY A 71 -11.11 -4.01 -9.82
CA GLY A 71 -9.69 -4.39 -9.84
C GLY A 71 -8.76 -3.31 -9.33
N CYS A 72 -7.50 -3.47 -9.71
CA CYS A 72 -6.41 -2.62 -9.26
C CYS A 72 -5.35 -2.47 -10.34
N ILE A 73 -4.76 -1.28 -10.45
CA ILE A 73 -3.60 -1.01 -11.31
C ILE A 73 -2.47 -0.36 -10.51
N THR A 74 -1.26 -0.54 -11.01
CA THR A 74 -0.06 0.19 -10.57
C THR A 74 0.39 1.11 -11.69
N VAL A 75 0.71 2.36 -11.35
CA VAL A 75 1.18 3.39 -12.29
C VAL A 75 2.60 3.79 -11.90
N GLU A 76 3.53 3.62 -12.82
CA GLU A 76 4.95 3.92 -12.63
C GLU A 76 5.48 4.71 -13.83
N SER A 77 6.13 5.85 -13.57
CA SER A 77 6.89 6.58 -14.58
C SER A 77 8.36 6.22 -14.41
N VAL A 78 8.87 5.46 -15.35
CA VAL A 78 10.26 4.97 -15.37
C VAL A 78 10.99 5.49 -16.59
N LYS A 79 12.29 5.19 -16.71
CA LYS A 79 13.11 5.66 -17.83
C LYS A 79 12.53 5.30 -19.21
N GLU A 80 11.87 4.17 -19.30
CA GLU A 80 11.22 3.66 -20.52
C GLU A 80 9.82 4.25 -20.76
N GLY A 81 9.42 5.25 -19.95
CA GLY A 81 8.13 5.94 -20.02
C GLY A 81 7.12 5.51 -18.96
N LEU A 82 5.90 5.99 -19.11
CA LEU A 82 4.80 5.69 -18.21
C LEU A 82 4.31 4.26 -18.42
N LYS A 83 4.30 3.49 -17.33
CA LYS A 83 3.81 2.10 -17.27
C LYS A 83 2.54 2.02 -16.46
N VAL A 84 1.57 1.28 -16.96
CA VAL A 84 0.33 0.97 -16.25
C VAL A 84 0.20 -0.55 -16.22
N TYR A 85 0.32 -1.12 -15.03
CA TYR A 85 0.25 -2.57 -14.83
C TYR A 85 -1.10 -2.96 -14.23
N GLU A 86 -1.71 -4.04 -14.73
CA GLU A 86 -2.74 -4.73 -13.98
C GLU A 86 -2.12 -5.29 -12.70
N ASN A 87 -2.77 -5.05 -11.57
CA ASN A 87 -2.25 -5.46 -10.27
C ASN A 87 -3.17 -6.50 -9.62
N PRO A 88 -3.00 -7.79 -9.94
CA PRO A 88 -3.90 -8.84 -9.46
C PRO A 88 -3.77 -9.11 -7.95
N VAL A 89 -2.66 -8.71 -7.33
CA VAL A 89 -2.48 -8.86 -5.87
C VAL A 89 -3.03 -7.66 -5.09
N GLY A 90 -3.24 -6.51 -5.76
CA GLY A 90 -3.73 -5.28 -5.14
C GLY A 90 -2.81 -4.77 -4.03
N ILE A 91 -1.49 -4.79 -4.29
CA ILE A 91 -0.44 -4.41 -3.35
C ILE A 91 0.57 -3.55 -4.09
N LEU A 92 1.10 -2.56 -3.40
CA LEU A 92 2.23 -1.76 -3.82
C LEU A 92 3.12 -1.52 -2.60
N THR A 93 4.41 -1.72 -2.76
CA THR A 93 5.45 -1.30 -1.81
C THR A 93 6.38 -0.31 -2.53
N ASN A 94 7.59 -0.11 -2.07
CA ASN A 94 8.54 0.80 -2.70
C ASN A 94 9.27 0.12 -3.88
N ASN A 95 10.59 0.29 -3.98
CA ASN A 95 11.45 -0.36 -4.98
C ASN A 95 11.50 -1.88 -4.83
N PRO A 96 11.81 -2.62 -5.89
CA PRO A 96 11.94 -2.21 -7.28
C PRO A 96 10.59 -2.00 -7.99
N ALA A 97 10.62 -1.77 -9.32
CA ALA A 97 9.43 -1.63 -10.15
C ALA A 97 8.48 -2.83 -10.02
N PHE A 98 7.19 -2.59 -10.22
CA PHE A 98 6.11 -3.54 -9.95
C PHE A 98 6.24 -4.86 -10.72
N ASP A 99 6.67 -4.82 -11.97
CA ASP A 99 6.91 -6.03 -12.77
C ASP A 99 7.96 -6.95 -12.13
N LYS A 100 9.01 -6.37 -11.52
CA LYS A 100 10.05 -7.12 -10.79
C LYS A 100 9.53 -7.68 -9.47
N GLN A 101 8.66 -6.93 -8.78
CA GLN A 101 7.98 -7.41 -7.58
C GLN A 101 7.11 -8.63 -7.90
N MET A 102 6.33 -8.54 -8.98
CA MET A 102 5.49 -9.65 -9.44
C MET A 102 6.33 -10.86 -9.88
N PHE A 103 7.42 -10.63 -10.62
CA PHE A 103 8.33 -11.70 -11.01
C PHE A 103 8.94 -12.41 -9.81
N ASN A 104 9.30 -11.66 -8.77
CA ASN A 104 9.87 -12.22 -7.54
C ASN A 104 8.92 -13.17 -6.81
N LEU A 105 7.59 -13.03 -6.95
CA LEU A 105 6.63 -13.95 -6.33
C LEU A 105 6.80 -15.39 -6.82
N ASN A 106 7.39 -15.62 -8.01
CA ASN A 106 7.68 -16.96 -8.49
C ASN A 106 8.61 -17.75 -7.56
N ASN A 107 9.50 -17.05 -6.85
CA ASN A 107 10.41 -17.66 -5.88
C ASN A 107 9.69 -18.19 -4.62
N TYR A 108 8.43 -17.82 -4.43
CA TYR A 108 7.63 -18.10 -3.23
C TYR A 108 6.36 -18.91 -3.53
N MET A 109 6.23 -19.49 -4.73
CA MET A 109 5.04 -20.26 -5.15
C MET A 109 4.81 -21.53 -4.31
N PHE A 110 5.81 -21.97 -3.54
CA PHE A 110 5.70 -23.09 -2.60
C PHE A 110 5.05 -22.74 -1.26
N LEU A 111 4.93 -21.44 -0.94
CA LEU A 111 4.31 -21.00 0.30
C LEU A 111 2.82 -21.37 0.34
N SER A 112 2.38 -21.83 1.49
CA SER A 112 1.00 -22.30 1.70
C SER A 112 0.53 -22.04 3.13
N PRO A 113 -0.77 -21.73 3.35
CA PRO A 113 -1.35 -21.73 4.70
C PRO A 113 -1.52 -23.15 5.27
N LYS A 114 -1.37 -24.19 4.45
CA LYS A 114 -1.47 -25.59 4.85
C LYS A 114 -0.12 -26.10 5.37
N GLN A 115 -0.16 -27.17 6.16
CA GLN A 115 1.05 -27.86 6.57
C GLN A 115 1.74 -28.50 5.36
N PRO A 116 3.09 -28.44 5.29
CA PRO A 116 3.82 -29.08 4.21
C PRO A 116 3.81 -30.61 4.37
N VAL A 117 3.89 -31.29 3.23
CA VAL A 117 4.23 -32.70 3.16
C VAL A 117 5.72 -32.86 2.87
N ASN A 118 6.31 -33.97 3.28
CA ASN A 118 7.70 -34.26 3.01
C ASN A 118 7.92 -34.46 1.50
N MET A 119 8.46 -33.46 0.83
CA MET A 119 8.90 -33.51 -0.58
C MET A 119 10.42 -33.59 -0.72
N PHE A 120 11.17 -33.57 0.39
CA PHE A 120 12.61 -33.54 0.40
C PHE A 120 13.21 -34.90 -0.01
N SER A 121 12.79 -35.99 0.65
CA SER A 121 13.17 -37.36 0.32
C SER A 121 12.19 -38.35 0.94
N LYS A 122 11.89 -39.43 0.20
CA LYS A 122 11.09 -40.56 0.72
C LYS A 122 11.87 -41.43 1.72
N GLU A 123 13.20 -41.33 1.71
CA GLU A 123 14.08 -42.08 2.59
C GLU A 123 14.17 -41.47 4.00
N LEU A 124 13.72 -40.23 4.17
CA LEU A 124 13.78 -39.51 5.45
C LEU A 124 12.37 -39.32 6.00
N ASP A 125 12.13 -39.78 7.22
CA ASP A 125 10.87 -39.55 7.95
C ASP A 125 10.83 -38.14 8.57
N LEU A 126 10.72 -37.12 7.70
CA LEU A 126 10.60 -35.72 8.12
C LEU A 126 9.15 -35.39 8.44
N LYS A 127 8.94 -34.80 9.64
CA LYS A 127 7.62 -34.43 10.16
C LYS A 127 7.53 -32.95 10.51
N THR A 128 6.35 -32.42 10.40
CA THR A 128 6.08 -31.07 10.90
C THR A 128 6.11 -31.04 12.42
N TYR A 129 6.82 -30.08 12.98
CA TYR A 129 6.95 -29.90 14.43
C TYR A 129 6.09 -28.73 14.98
N SER A 130 5.51 -27.91 14.09
CA SER A 130 4.68 -26.75 14.46
C SER A 130 3.61 -26.46 13.42
N ARG A 131 2.56 -25.73 13.82
CA ARG A 131 1.61 -25.11 12.87
C ARG A 131 2.29 -23.97 12.13
N GLY A 132 1.81 -23.66 10.91
CA GLY A 132 2.32 -22.57 10.08
C GLY A 132 3.58 -22.88 9.28
N MET A 133 4.10 -24.10 9.32
CA MET A 133 5.31 -24.49 8.58
C MET A 133 5.15 -24.43 7.06
N GLY A 134 3.93 -24.37 6.52
CA GLY A 134 3.72 -24.12 5.09
C GLY A 134 4.19 -22.74 4.60
N ALA A 135 4.40 -21.81 5.54
CA ALA A 135 4.97 -20.49 5.27
C ALA A 135 6.49 -20.38 5.58
N LEU A 136 7.19 -21.50 5.78
CA LEU A 136 8.65 -21.48 5.91
C LEU A 136 9.29 -20.84 4.68
N GLY A 137 10.18 -19.85 4.92
CA GLY A 137 10.79 -19.06 3.86
C GLY A 137 10.03 -17.78 3.51
N LEU A 138 8.88 -17.50 4.16
CA LEU A 138 8.25 -16.20 4.06
C LEU A 138 9.21 -15.14 4.61
N PRO A 139 9.61 -14.10 3.82
CA PRO A 139 10.64 -13.17 4.25
C PRO A 139 10.16 -12.32 5.42
N GLY A 140 11.02 -12.14 6.42
CA GLY A 140 10.70 -11.42 7.66
C GLY A 140 11.33 -10.03 7.78
N ASP A 141 12.30 -9.68 6.91
CA ASP A 141 12.96 -8.38 6.94
C ASP A 141 12.05 -7.24 6.44
N LEU A 142 12.47 -6.00 6.68
CA LEU A 142 11.68 -4.81 6.40
C LEU A 142 11.90 -4.21 5.01
N SER A 143 12.71 -4.86 4.14
CA SER A 143 12.90 -4.39 2.78
C SER A 143 11.59 -4.39 1.97
N SER A 144 11.55 -3.54 0.96
CA SER A 144 10.36 -3.40 0.11
C SER A 144 9.94 -4.71 -0.55
N MET A 145 10.90 -5.49 -1.10
CA MET A 145 10.59 -6.78 -1.72
C MET A 145 10.05 -7.79 -0.71
N SER A 146 10.64 -7.87 0.47
CA SER A 146 10.21 -8.77 1.54
C SER A 146 8.83 -8.40 2.07
N ARG A 147 8.56 -7.10 2.25
CA ARG A 147 7.23 -6.60 2.62
C ARG A 147 6.19 -6.91 1.54
N PHE A 148 6.55 -6.78 0.25
CA PHE A 148 5.66 -7.12 -0.86
C PHE A 148 5.24 -8.59 -0.80
N VAL A 149 6.19 -9.52 -0.72
CA VAL A 149 5.93 -10.96 -0.63
C VAL A 149 5.08 -11.28 0.60
N ARG A 150 5.46 -10.75 1.77
CA ARG A 150 4.78 -11.02 3.04
C ARG A 150 3.34 -10.54 3.05
N VAL A 151 3.08 -9.30 2.62
CA VAL A 151 1.71 -8.79 2.59
C VAL A 151 0.88 -9.41 1.47
N ALA A 152 1.50 -9.80 0.33
CA ALA A 152 0.83 -10.54 -0.73
C ALA A 152 0.36 -11.91 -0.23
N PHE A 153 1.24 -12.70 0.40
CA PHE A 153 0.88 -13.98 1.00
C PHE A 153 -0.23 -13.80 2.05
N THR A 154 -0.07 -12.84 2.96
CA THR A 154 -1.04 -12.56 4.02
C THR A 154 -2.41 -12.19 3.45
N LYS A 155 -2.47 -11.21 2.54
CA LYS A 155 -3.72 -10.75 1.93
C LYS A 155 -4.44 -11.84 1.14
N MET A 156 -3.70 -12.59 0.31
CA MET A 156 -4.29 -13.62 -0.56
C MET A 156 -4.83 -14.82 0.23
N ASN A 157 -4.34 -15.06 1.43
CA ASN A 157 -4.77 -16.17 2.28
C ASN A 157 -5.66 -15.75 3.45
N ALA A 158 -5.68 -14.47 3.82
CA ALA A 158 -6.51 -13.94 4.89
C ALA A 158 -8.00 -14.17 4.61
N LYS A 159 -8.75 -14.45 5.66
CA LYS A 159 -10.21 -14.62 5.59
C LYS A 159 -10.88 -13.51 6.37
N SER A 160 -11.79 -12.80 5.72
CA SER A 160 -12.66 -11.81 6.34
C SER A 160 -14.08 -12.35 6.42
N LYS A 161 -14.83 -11.90 7.42
CA LYS A 161 -16.27 -12.12 7.47
C LYS A 161 -17.00 -10.97 6.75
N SER A 162 -18.33 -11.06 6.69
CA SER A 162 -19.16 -10.18 5.83
C SER A 162 -19.42 -8.78 6.42
N SER A 163 -19.21 -8.57 7.73
CA SER A 163 -19.47 -7.28 8.34
C SER A 163 -18.34 -6.28 8.06
N GLU A 164 -18.70 -5.01 7.93
CA GLU A 164 -17.71 -3.93 7.77
C GLU A 164 -16.68 -3.92 8.92
N LYS A 165 -17.16 -4.03 10.16
CA LYS A 165 -16.31 -4.02 11.34
C LYS A 165 -15.24 -5.12 11.27
N GLU A 166 -15.62 -6.32 10.86
CA GLU A 166 -14.70 -7.46 10.71
C GLU A 166 -13.76 -7.28 9.52
N SER A 167 -14.25 -6.75 8.40
CA SER A 167 -13.44 -6.48 7.21
C SER A 167 -12.40 -5.38 7.47
N VAL A 168 -12.79 -4.29 8.14
CA VAL A 168 -11.86 -3.23 8.54
C VAL A 168 -10.82 -3.77 9.53
N ASN A 169 -11.24 -4.52 10.55
CA ASN A 169 -10.32 -5.13 11.50
C ASN A 169 -9.31 -6.08 10.80
N GLN A 170 -9.80 -6.93 9.88
CA GLN A 170 -8.93 -7.82 9.10
C GLN A 170 -7.95 -7.06 8.21
N PHE A 171 -8.35 -5.91 7.66
CA PHE A 171 -7.46 -5.05 6.87
C PHE A 171 -6.27 -4.56 7.71
N PHE A 172 -6.52 -4.11 8.95
CA PHE A 172 -5.45 -3.69 9.85
C PHE A 172 -4.55 -4.86 10.25
N HIS A 173 -5.07 -6.08 10.44
CA HIS A 173 -4.24 -7.27 10.65
C HIS A 173 -3.35 -7.60 9.45
N ILE A 174 -3.86 -7.44 8.22
CA ILE A 174 -3.05 -7.65 7.01
C ILE A 174 -1.89 -6.66 6.96
N LEU A 175 -2.16 -5.36 7.15
CA LEU A 175 -1.11 -4.33 7.14
C LEU A 175 -0.18 -4.43 8.34
N GLY A 176 -0.65 -4.88 9.50
CA GLY A 176 0.18 -5.16 10.67
C GLY A 176 1.28 -6.20 10.40
N SER A 177 1.11 -7.07 9.40
CA SER A 177 2.15 -8.02 8.99
C SER A 177 3.39 -7.36 8.39
N VAL A 178 3.32 -6.10 7.98
CA VAL A 178 4.40 -5.32 7.38
C VAL A 178 4.67 -4.01 8.12
N GLU A 179 4.16 -3.90 9.33
CA GLU A 179 4.41 -2.77 10.22
C GLU A 179 5.90 -2.68 10.57
N GLN A 180 6.45 -1.47 10.58
CA GLN A 180 7.85 -1.19 10.91
C GLN A 180 7.94 -0.61 12.32
N GLN A 181 8.65 -1.31 13.18
CA GLN A 181 8.84 -0.96 14.58
C GLN A 181 10.06 -0.04 14.75
N ARG A 182 9.97 0.89 15.70
CA ARG A 182 11.08 1.78 16.04
C ARG A 182 12.30 0.96 16.47
N GLY A 183 13.47 1.29 15.90
CA GLY A 183 14.72 0.60 16.18
C GLY A 183 15.06 -0.54 15.20
N CYS A 184 14.11 -1.00 14.37
CA CYS A 184 14.32 -2.14 13.46
C CYS A 184 14.80 -1.74 12.06
N CYS A 185 14.73 -0.46 11.69
CA CYS A 185 15.22 0.07 10.42
C CYS A 185 15.85 1.44 10.66
N GLU A 186 17.18 1.49 10.78
CA GLU A 186 17.93 2.71 10.95
C GLU A 186 18.20 3.35 9.58
N VAL A 187 17.89 4.65 9.45
CA VAL A 187 18.11 5.43 8.22
C VAL A 187 19.24 6.47 8.38
N ALA A 188 19.55 6.85 9.62
CA ALA A 188 20.69 7.65 10.03
C ALA A 188 20.90 7.41 11.53
N GLU A 189 22.01 7.90 12.08
CA GLU A 189 22.32 7.77 13.51
C GLU A 189 21.12 8.19 14.38
N GLU A 190 20.62 7.29 15.21
CA GLU A 190 19.43 7.43 16.07
C GLU A 190 18.12 7.82 15.34
N LYS A 191 18.05 7.67 14.01
CA LYS A 191 16.84 7.92 13.22
C LYS A 191 16.33 6.62 12.60
N TYR A 192 15.07 6.31 12.87
CA TYR A 192 14.45 5.04 12.49
C TYR A 192 13.25 5.25 11.57
N GLU A 193 13.13 4.40 10.56
CA GLU A 193 11.90 4.27 9.80
C GLU A 193 10.86 3.51 10.62
N ILE A 194 9.66 4.08 10.74
CA ILE A 194 8.53 3.48 11.47
C ILE A 194 7.25 3.61 10.67
N THR A 195 6.29 2.77 10.96
CA THR A 195 4.91 2.94 10.46
C THR A 195 4.22 4.05 11.25
N ILE A 196 4.29 5.29 10.78
CA ILE A 196 3.74 6.46 11.46
C ILE A 196 2.23 6.32 11.67
N TYR A 197 1.52 5.85 10.64
CA TYR A 197 0.09 5.53 10.71
C TYR A 197 -0.27 4.44 9.70
N THR A 198 -1.38 3.76 9.94
CA THR A 198 -2.03 2.84 9.00
C THR A 198 -3.43 3.33 8.74
N SER A 199 -3.88 3.34 7.48
CA SER A 199 -5.22 3.80 7.14
C SER A 199 -5.97 2.86 6.21
N CYS A 200 -7.29 2.88 6.32
CA CYS A 200 -8.24 2.11 5.52
C CYS A 200 -9.37 3.04 5.05
N TRP A 201 -9.67 3.03 3.76
CA TRP A 201 -10.77 3.77 3.19
C TRP A 201 -11.91 2.84 2.76
N ASN A 202 -13.09 2.98 3.36
CA ASN A 202 -14.31 2.35 2.88
C ASN A 202 -15.00 3.28 1.88
N SER A 203 -14.73 3.09 0.60
CA SER A 203 -15.26 3.94 -0.48
C SER A 203 -16.77 3.86 -0.65
N GLN A 204 -17.41 2.73 -0.27
CA GLN A 204 -18.87 2.58 -0.34
C GLN A 204 -19.60 3.42 0.70
N LYS A 205 -19.00 3.57 1.88
CA LYS A 205 -19.60 4.29 3.01
C LYS A 205 -18.98 5.66 3.29
N GLY A 206 -17.93 6.03 2.55
CA GLY A 206 -17.24 7.30 2.76
C GLY A 206 -16.65 7.41 4.17
N ILE A 207 -16.04 6.33 4.68
CA ILE A 207 -15.46 6.32 6.02
C ILE A 207 -13.96 6.04 5.92
N TYR A 208 -13.17 6.93 6.50
CA TYR A 208 -11.73 6.78 6.66
C TYR A 208 -11.42 6.26 8.06
N TYR A 209 -10.70 5.15 8.13
CA TYR A 209 -10.24 4.55 9.37
C TYR A 209 -8.73 4.67 9.46
N TYR A 210 -8.20 4.89 10.66
CA TYR A 210 -6.76 4.92 10.87
C TYR A 210 -6.36 4.48 12.27
N THR A 211 -5.11 4.06 12.39
CA THR A 211 -4.34 3.92 13.64
C THR A 211 -3.06 4.72 13.48
N THR A 212 -2.46 5.17 14.59
CA THR A 212 -1.11 5.75 14.58
C THR A 212 -0.15 4.82 15.31
N TYR A 213 1.16 5.11 15.21
CA TYR A 213 2.18 4.35 15.93
C TYR A 213 1.94 4.36 17.44
N ASP A 214 1.55 5.52 17.97
CA ASP A 214 1.38 5.76 19.40
C ASP A 214 -0.10 5.56 19.85
N ARG A 215 -1.03 5.25 18.94
CA ARG A 215 -2.43 4.89 19.24
C ARG A 215 -2.90 3.77 18.34
N ARG A 216 -3.07 2.59 18.91
CA ARG A 216 -3.45 1.37 18.17
C ARG A 216 -4.97 1.19 18.00
N GLN A 217 -5.76 1.95 18.75
CA GLN A 217 -7.23 1.94 18.62
C GLN A 217 -7.64 2.51 17.26
N ILE A 218 -8.45 1.76 16.50
CA ILE A 218 -8.95 2.20 15.20
C ILE A 218 -9.87 3.41 15.40
N THR A 219 -9.49 4.52 14.79
CA THR A 219 -10.25 5.78 14.76
C THR A 219 -10.95 5.92 13.42
N ALA A 220 -12.15 6.49 13.38
CA ALA A 220 -12.94 6.64 12.15
C ALA A 220 -13.38 8.09 11.93
N VAL A 221 -13.25 8.56 10.68
CA VAL A 221 -13.81 9.83 10.19
C VAL A 221 -14.83 9.51 9.10
N ASN A 222 -16.09 9.86 9.33
CA ASN A 222 -17.18 9.64 8.37
C ASN A 222 -17.49 10.94 7.62
N MET A 223 -17.23 10.96 6.30
CA MET A 223 -17.45 12.13 5.46
C MET A 223 -18.92 12.59 5.42
N HIS A 224 -19.87 11.68 5.60
CA HIS A 224 -21.31 12.04 5.59
C HIS A 224 -21.81 12.67 6.89
N LYS A 225 -20.96 12.83 7.89
CA LYS A 225 -21.27 13.57 9.13
C LYS A 225 -20.87 15.04 9.08
N ILE A 226 -20.40 15.50 7.95
CA ILE A 226 -19.98 16.89 7.71
C ILE A 226 -20.70 17.46 6.50
N ASN A 227 -20.71 18.79 6.38
CA ASN A 227 -21.20 19.45 5.18
C ASN A 227 -20.14 19.35 4.07
N LEU A 228 -20.37 18.48 3.08
CA LEU A 228 -19.45 18.26 1.96
C LEU A 228 -19.42 19.43 0.97
N ASP A 229 -20.47 20.27 0.94
CA ASP A 229 -20.55 21.46 0.10
C ASP A 229 -20.05 22.72 0.81
N GLY A 230 -19.49 22.56 2.01
CA GLY A 230 -18.95 23.66 2.81
C GLY A 230 -17.73 24.32 2.15
N GLN A 231 -17.64 25.65 2.30
CA GLN A 231 -16.53 26.44 1.74
C GLN A 231 -15.25 26.38 2.60
N GLN A 232 -15.31 25.80 3.78
CA GLN A 232 -14.18 25.74 4.71
C GLN A 232 -13.63 24.33 4.79
N LEU A 233 -12.29 24.22 4.81
CA LEU A 233 -11.59 22.97 5.08
C LEU A 233 -11.83 22.55 6.54
N ILE A 234 -12.27 21.32 6.74
CA ILE A 234 -12.43 20.73 8.08
C ILE A 234 -11.21 19.86 8.36
N SER A 235 -10.46 20.19 9.41
CA SER A 235 -9.29 19.44 9.83
C SER A 235 -9.59 18.64 11.10
N TYR A 236 -9.12 17.39 11.10
CA TYR A 236 -9.13 16.50 12.25
C TYR A 236 -7.69 16.25 12.69
N PRO A 237 -7.30 16.63 13.92
CA PRO A 237 -5.97 16.31 14.43
C PRO A 237 -5.83 14.80 14.55
N MET A 238 -4.64 14.29 14.18
CA MET A 238 -4.30 12.88 14.33
C MET A 238 -4.19 12.55 15.82
N LEU A 239 -4.86 11.48 16.26
CA LEU A 239 -4.82 11.05 17.66
C LEU A 239 -3.55 10.21 17.87
N ASN A 240 -2.68 10.65 18.77
CA ASN A 240 -1.37 10.03 19.03
C ASN A 240 -1.18 9.57 20.48
N ASP A 241 -2.19 9.74 21.33
CA ASP A 241 -2.14 9.27 22.72
C ASP A 241 -2.85 7.93 22.85
N GLU A 242 -2.14 6.90 23.35
CA GLU A 242 -2.72 5.60 23.62
C GLU A 242 -3.62 5.67 24.85
N GLU A 243 -4.80 5.11 24.74
CA GLU A 243 -5.76 4.98 25.84
C GLU A 243 -5.99 3.50 26.13
N PHE A 244 -5.76 3.10 27.36
CA PHE A 244 -6.03 1.73 27.82
C PHE A 244 -7.47 1.62 28.34
N TYR A 245 -8.18 0.62 27.83
CA TYR A 245 -9.50 0.29 28.37
C TYR A 245 -9.31 -0.60 29.61
N GLU A 246 -9.57 -0.06 30.79
CA GLU A 246 -9.57 -0.79 32.04
C GLU A 246 -10.89 -1.54 32.21
N GLN A 247 -10.82 -2.83 32.57
CA GLN A 247 -12.01 -3.68 32.72
C GLN A 247 -12.47 -3.84 34.17
N ASN A 248 -11.74 -3.31 35.13
CA ASN A 248 -12.03 -3.38 36.55
C ASN A 248 -12.16 -2.01 37.20
#